data_42ab9f1ac0acd149eff73debd3d95c50
#
_entry.id   42ab9f1ac0acd149eff73debd3d95c50
#
_cell.length_a   1.000
_cell.length_b   1.000
_cell.length_c   1.000
_cell.angle_alpha   90.00
_cell.angle_beta   90.00
_cell.angle_gamma   90.00
#
_symmetry.space_group_name_H-M   'P 1'
#
loop_
_entity.id
_entity.type
_entity.pdbx_description
1 polymer ?
#
loop_
_entity_poly.entity_id
_entity_poly.type
_entity_poly.pdbx_seq_one_letter_code
_entity_poly.pdbx_strand_id
1 'polypeptide(L)'
;MHSKELFSEYEANVRSYSRSFPEIFTKAKGAKMYDENGREYIDFFAGAGALNYGHNNDYIKEKVIDYIQSDGIMHSLDMMTAPKAEFIEFFEKKVLEPRGLDYKIMFAGPTGTNAVESLLKLARKVKKREMIWAYMGCFHGMTLGSISLTSDAASRAGAGVGLDNVYHIPAPYMFPELDTIKFMQTLLDDDHSGVEKPAAIFIETVQADGGVNVFSVEYLKALREFCDKNDILMVVDDVQVGCARTGTFFSFERAGIKPDMFTLSKSIGGYPFPMGLAMFKPEYDLWKPGEHSGTFRGIQLSMVAAKAGLEFMLDNNIEAETKRKGEIVREYLEKNIDGDPNVIATRGIGLLWGVEVCLLYTSPSPRDGAT
;
A
#
# COMPACT_ATOMS: atom_id res chain seq x y z
N MET A 1 -5.15 -28.86 -20.95
CA MET A 1 -6.07 -27.87 -20.34
C MET A 1 -6.32 -28.28 -18.91
N HIS A 2 -6.20 -27.34 -17.98
CA HIS A 2 -6.56 -27.58 -16.59
C HIS A 2 -8.07 -27.38 -16.43
N SER A 3 -8.69 -28.11 -15.47
CA SER A 3 -10.11 -27.90 -15.18
C SER A 3 -10.32 -26.71 -14.28
N LYS A 4 -11.14 -25.75 -14.70
CA LYS A 4 -11.55 -24.61 -13.86
C LYS A 4 -12.37 -25.07 -12.63
N GLU A 5 -12.98 -26.22 -12.70
CA GLU A 5 -13.77 -26.83 -11.62
C GLU A 5 -12.91 -27.14 -10.39
N LEU A 6 -11.61 -27.47 -10.59
CA LEU A 6 -10.67 -27.69 -9.49
C LEU A 6 -10.67 -26.53 -8.47
N PHE A 7 -10.71 -25.30 -8.97
CA PHE A 7 -10.71 -24.11 -8.10
C PHE A 7 -12.01 -23.96 -7.30
N SER A 8 -13.14 -24.38 -7.85
CA SER A 8 -14.43 -24.36 -7.14
C SER A 8 -14.59 -25.54 -6.19
N GLU A 9 -13.96 -26.66 -6.47
CA GLU A 9 -14.05 -27.88 -5.66
C GLU A 9 -13.11 -27.86 -4.46
N TYR A 10 -11.86 -27.39 -4.65
CA TYR A 10 -10.80 -27.54 -3.64
C TYR A 10 -10.31 -26.22 -3.03
N GLU A 11 -10.54 -25.08 -3.66
CA GLU A 11 -10.14 -23.79 -3.12
C GLU A 11 -11.28 -23.12 -2.34
N ALA A 12 -10.94 -22.47 -1.23
CA ALA A 12 -11.92 -21.82 -0.35
C ALA A 12 -12.77 -20.76 -1.09
N ASN A 13 -14.01 -20.59 -0.63
CA ASN A 13 -14.95 -19.63 -1.23
C ASN A 13 -14.53 -18.16 -1.10
N VAL A 14 -13.57 -17.82 -0.26
CA VAL A 14 -13.06 -16.47 -0.05
C VAL A 14 -12.38 -15.88 -1.30
N ARG A 15 -12.01 -16.69 -2.29
CA ARG A 15 -11.40 -16.23 -3.54
C ARG A 15 -12.32 -15.26 -4.28
N SER A 16 -11.78 -14.12 -4.70
CA SER A 16 -12.49 -13.05 -5.40
C SER A 16 -11.99 -12.90 -6.85
N TYR A 17 -10.71 -12.69 -7.03
CA TYR A 17 -10.13 -12.37 -8.35
C TYR A 17 -10.31 -13.48 -9.39
N SER A 18 -10.30 -14.75 -9.01
CA SER A 18 -10.57 -15.86 -9.92
C SER A 18 -12.03 -15.91 -10.42
N ARG A 19 -12.95 -15.19 -9.76
CA ARG A 19 -14.32 -15.01 -10.25
C ARG A 19 -14.43 -13.83 -11.20
N SER A 20 -13.69 -12.77 -10.93
CA SER A 20 -13.64 -11.58 -11.81
C SER A 20 -12.86 -11.84 -13.10
N PHE A 21 -11.81 -12.68 -13.02
CA PHE A 21 -10.93 -13.06 -14.13
C PHE A 21 -10.89 -14.59 -14.25
N PRO A 22 -11.97 -15.21 -14.79
CA PRO A 22 -12.16 -16.68 -14.75
C PRO A 22 -11.32 -17.44 -15.77
N GLU A 23 -10.15 -16.94 -16.14
CA GLU A 23 -9.23 -17.58 -17.06
C GLU A 23 -8.03 -18.21 -16.32
N ILE A 24 -7.48 -19.29 -16.89
CA ILE A 24 -6.27 -19.93 -16.37
C ILE A 24 -5.07 -19.31 -17.09
N PHE A 25 -4.37 -18.42 -16.40
CA PHE A 25 -3.19 -17.74 -16.93
C PHE A 25 -1.95 -18.61 -16.77
N THR A 26 -1.14 -18.68 -17.83
CA THR A 26 0.07 -19.54 -17.87
C THR A 26 1.36 -18.77 -18.09
N LYS A 27 1.28 -17.58 -18.64
CA LYS A 27 2.45 -16.75 -18.99
C LYS A 27 2.12 -15.27 -18.82
N ALA A 28 3.14 -14.49 -18.45
CA ALA A 28 3.06 -13.03 -18.42
C ALA A 28 4.40 -12.40 -18.76
N LYS A 29 4.38 -11.20 -19.38
CA LYS A 29 5.58 -10.40 -19.68
C LYS A 29 5.22 -8.92 -19.82
N GLY A 30 5.91 -8.04 -19.09
CA GLY A 30 5.63 -6.61 -19.10
C GLY A 30 4.19 -6.34 -18.64
N ALA A 31 3.37 -5.74 -19.50
CA ALA A 31 1.96 -5.45 -19.24
C ALA A 31 1.00 -6.48 -19.85
N LYS A 32 1.48 -7.67 -20.21
CA LYS A 32 0.67 -8.67 -20.90
C LYS A 32 0.63 -9.97 -20.14
N MET A 33 -0.57 -10.59 -20.11
CA MET A 33 -0.82 -11.93 -19.58
C MET A 33 -1.38 -12.81 -20.70
N TYR A 34 -1.18 -14.11 -20.60
CA TYR A 34 -1.63 -15.08 -21.59
C TYR A 34 -2.32 -16.25 -20.88
N ASP A 35 -3.50 -16.63 -21.34
CA ASP A 35 -4.20 -17.82 -20.85
C ASP A 35 -3.63 -19.11 -21.44
N GLU A 36 -4.16 -20.26 -21.01
CA GLU A 36 -3.75 -21.58 -21.50
C GLU A 36 -4.09 -21.84 -22.99
N ASN A 37 -4.94 -21.00 -23.61
CA ASN A 37 -5.25 -21.04 -25.03
C ASN A 37 -4.38 -20.09 -25.84
N GLY A 38 -3.47 -19.37 -25.18
CA GLY A 38 -2.58 -18.39 -25.81
C GLY A 38 -3.21 -17.03 -26.09
N ARG A 39 -4.42 -16.78 -25.62
CA ARG A 39 -5.07 -15.47 -25.77
C ARG A 39 -4.34 -14.43 -24.93
N GLU A 40 -4.05 -13.28 -25.53
CA GLU A 40 -3.39 -12.16 -24.89
C GLU A 40 -4.39 -11.23 -24.17
N TYR A 41 -4.00 -10.77 -22.98
CA TYR A 41 -4.71 -9.79 -22.17
C TYR A 41 -3.75 -8.67 -21.78
N ILE A 42 -4.22 -7.42 -21.81
CA ILE A 42 -3.48 -6.29 -21.23
C ILE A 42 -3.83 -6.25 -19.75
N ASP A 43 -2.80 -6.30 -18.91
CA ASP A 43 -2.97 -6.28 -17.46
C ASP A 43 -3.02 -4.84 -16.93
N PHE A 44 -4.23 -4.35 -16.68
CA PHE A 44 -4.47 -3.10 -15.94
C PHE A 44 -4.60 -3.32 -14.43
N PHE A 45 -4.70 -4.56 -13.97
CA PHE A 45 -4.78 -4.90 -12.55
C PHE A 45 -3.43 -4.77 -11.84
N ALA A 46 -2.35 -5.12 -12.54
CA ALA A 46 -0.96 -5.00 -12.09
C ALA A 46 -0.71 -5.61 -10.69
N GLY A 47 -1.36 -6.75 -10.40
CA GLY A 47 -1.24 -7.42 -9.10
C GLY A 47 -1.68 -6.54 -7.93
N ALA A 48 -2.73 -5.73 -8.09
CA ALA A 48 -3.17 -4.74 -7.11
C ALA A 48 -2.06 -3.77 -6.68
N GLY A 49 -1.21 -3.36 -7.63
CA GLY A 49 -0.09 -2.44 -7.40
C GLY A 49 1.24 -3.10 -6.99
N ALA A 50 1.36 -4.43 -7.11
CA ALA A 50 2.61 -5.12 -6.81
C ALA A 50 3.58 -5.20 -8.01
N LEU A 51 3.14 -4.81 -9.20
CA LEU A 51 3.87 -5.01 -10.46
C LEU A 51 4.32 -3.70 -11.12
N ASN A 52 4.85 -2.75 -10.34
CA ASN A 52 5.33 -1.46 -10.89
C ASN A 52 6.42 -1.62 -11.94
N TYR A 53 7.17 -2.73 -11.91
CA TYR A 53 8.24 -3.05 -12.86
C TYR A 53 7.78 -3.99 -13.99
N GLY A 54 6.48 -4.32 -14.05
CA GLY A 54 5.89 -5.25 -15.00
C GLY A 54 6.11 -6.72 -14.63
N HIS A 55 5.40 -7.60 -15.33
CA HIS A 55 5.61 -9.04 -15.20
C HIS A 55 6.96 -9.48 -15.74
N ASN A 56 7.67 -10.34 -15.02
CA ASN A 56 8.91 -10.99 -15.46
C ASN A 56 9.93 -10.01 -16.05
N ASN A 57 10.22 -8.91 -15.32
CA ASN A 57 11.26 -7.98 -15.69
C ASN A 57 12.60 -8.71 -15.83
N ASP A 58 13.28 -8.59 -17.00
CA ASP A 58 14.45 -9.39 -17.32
C ASP A 58 15.62 -9.08 -16.40
N TYR A 59 15.87 -7.81 -16.12
CA TYR A 59 16.96 -7.38 -15.25
C TYR A 59 16.82 -7.96 -13.83
N ILE A 60 15.66 -7.80 -13.23
CA ILE A 60 15.39 -8.29 -11.86
C ILE A 60 15.43 -9.83 -11.85
N LYS A 61 14.84 -10.47 -12.88
CA LYS A 61 14.81 -11.92 -13.02
C LYS A 61 16.20 -12.52 -13.10
N GLU A 62 17.10 -11.92 -13.87
CA GLU A 62 18.50 -12.35 -13.99
C GLU A 62 19.20 -12.34 -12.63
N LYS A 63 19.11 -11.25 -11.87
CA LYS A 63 19.70 -11.14 -10.52
C LYS A 63 19.18 -12.21 -9.56
N VAL A 64 17.89 -12.53 -9.65
CA VAL A 64 17.26 -13.60 -8.83
C VAL A 64 17.80 -14.97 -9.22
N ILE A 65 17.91 -15.26 -10.53
CA ILE A 65 18.44 -16.53 -11.03
C ILE A 65 19.90 -16.70 -10.62
N ASP A 66 20.74 -15.68 -10.79
CA ASP A 66 22.15 -15.69 -10.42
C ASP A 66 22.31 -16.00 -8.92
N TYR A 67 21.48 -15.37 -8.08
CA TYR A 67 21.50 -15.63 -6.65
C TYR A 67 21.12 -17.08 -6.30
N ILE A 68 20.09 -17.63 -6.95
CA ILE A 68 19.69 -19.03 -6.74
C ILE A 68 20.83 -19.98 -7.17
N GLN A 69 21.49 -19.71 -8.30
CA GLN A 69 22.60 -20.50 -8.83
C GLN A 69 23.87 -20.43 -7.96
N SER A 70 24.01 -19.38 -7.17
CA SER A 70 25.17 -19.20 -6.27
C SER A 70 25.05 -19.95 -4.94
N ASP A 71 24.01 -20.77 -4.75
CA ASP A 71 23.72 -21.43 -3.47
C ASP A 71 23.58 -20.47 -2.28
N GLY A 72 23.08 -19.26 -2.54
CA GLY A 72 22.87 -18.23 -1.53
C GLY A 72 21.88 -18.65 -0.44
N ILE A 73 22.03 -18.07 0.76
CA ILE A 73 21.11 -18.33 1.88
C ILE A 73 19.69 -17.91 1.48
N MET A 74 18.73 -18.83 1.55
CA MET A 74 17.36 -18.56 1.11
C MET A 74 16.49 -17.94 2.21
N HIS A 75 16.73 -18.30 3.46
CA HIS A 75 15.94 -17.85 4.62
C HIS A 75 16.85 -17.62 5.84
N SER A 76 16.71 -16.47 6.49
CA SER A 76 17.62 -16.09 7.56
C SER A 76 16.94 -15.58 8.84
N LEU A 77 15.62 -15.61 8.96
CA LEU A 77 14.95 -14.87 10.04
C LEU A 77 15.43 -13.41 10.04
N ASP A 78 16.04 -12.95 11.12
CA ASP A 78 16.64 -11.61 11.22
C ASP A 78 18.17 -11.62 11.28
N MET A 79 18.80 -12.76 10.97
CA MET A 79 20.27 -12.87 10.91
C MET A 79 20.85 -11.89 9.89
N MET A 80 22.11 -11.54 10.12
CA MET A 80 22.91 -10.73 9.20
C MET A 80 23.32 -11.56 7.99
N THR A 81 22.96 -11.09 6.78
CA THR A 81 23.31 -11.74 5.51
C THR A 81 23.79 -10.69 4.52
N ALA A 82 24.58 -11.09 3.53
CA ALA A 82 25.08 -10.17 2.52
C ALA A 82 23.94 -9.51 1.71
N PRO A 83 22.93 -10.24 1.16
CA PRO A 83 21.84 -9.61 0.43
C PRO A 83 21.03 -8.59 1.25
N LYS A 84 20.83 -8.89 2.55
CA LYS A 84 20.17 -7.96 3.46
C LYS A 84 20.99 -6.69 3.66
N ALA A 85 22.29 -6.83 3.90
CA ALA A 85 23.20 -5.68 4.03
C ALA A 85 23.23 -4.83 2.77
N GLU A 86 23.35 -5.45 1.61
CA GLU A 86 23.34 -4.76 0.31
C GLU A 86 22.03 -4.02 0.05
N PHE A 87 20.88 -4.63 0.37
CA PHE A 87 19.58 -3.97 0.23
C PHE A 87 19.49 -2.75 1.16
N ILE A 88 19.84 -2.93 2.45
CA ILE A 88 19.79 -1.83 3.45
C ILE A 88 20.70 -0.68 3.00
N GLU A 89 21.95 -0.97 2.63
CA GLU A 89 22.91 0.05 2.19
C GLU A 89 22.43 0.78 0.94
N PHE A 90 21.91 0.06 -0.04
CA PHE A 90 21.40 0.64 -1.26
C PHE A 90 20.17 1.52 -0.99
N PHE A 91 19.22 1.02 -0.19
CA PHE A 91 18.01 1.74 0.15
C PHE A 91 18.32 3.03 0.92
N GLU A 92 19.21 2.93 1.91
CA GLU A 92 19.68 4.10 2.66
C GLU A 92 20.32 5.14 1.75
N LYS A 93 21.40 4.76 1.04
CA LYS A 93 22.22 5.69 0.27
C LYS A 93 21.56 6.21 -1.01
N LYS A 94 20.67 5.46 -1.63
CA LYS A 94 20.08 5.80 -2.93
C LYS A 94 18.64 6.26 -2.86
N VAL A 95 17.92 5.91 -1.78
CA VAL A 95 16.52 6.26 -1.63
C VAL A 95 16.29 7.25 -0.48
N LEU A 96 16.76 6.95 0.73
CA LEU A 96 16.49 7.78 1.91
C LEU A 96 17.37 9.03 1.99
N GLU A 97 18.71 8.87 1.98
CA GLU A 97 19.65 9.99 2.10
C GLU A 97 19.41 11.12 1.07
N PRO A 98 19.23 10.84 -0.24
CA PRO A 98 18.98 11.90 -1.22
C PRO A 98 17.69 12.69 -0.98
N ARG A 99 16.76 12.12 -0.22
CA ARG A 99 15.49 12.75 0.17
C ARG A 99 15.56 13.42 1.55
N GLY A 100 16.71 13.36 2.20
CA GLY A 100 16.91 13.87 3.55
C GLY A 100 16.03 13.17 4.57
N LEU A 101 15.80 11.86 4.38
CA LEU A 101 14.99 11.01 5.24
C LEU A 101 15.92 10.17 6.12
N ASP A 102 15.66 10.15 7.42
CA ASP A 102 16.37 9.35 8.43
C ASP A 102 15.36 8.44 9.12
N TYR A 103 15.35 7.16 8.75
CA TYR A 103 14.40 6.17 9.27
C TYR A 103 15.08 4.83 9.54
N LYS A 104 14.65 4.16 10.61
CA LYS A 104 14.99 2.77 10.85
C LYS A 104 14.14 1.86 9.98
N ILE A 105 14.76 0.80 9.44
CA ILE A 105 14.10 -0.22 8.62
C ILE A 105 13.78 -1.43 9.50
N MET A 106 12.50 -1.77 9.61
CA MET A 106 12.05 -3.01 10.21
C MET A 106 11.45 -3.92 9.14
N PHE A 107 12.05 -5.09 8.95
CA PHE A 107 11.45 -6.13 8.11
C PHE A 107 10.32 -6.79 8.91
N ALA A 108 9.09 -6.38 8.62
CA ALA A 108 7.93 -6.76 9.43
C ALA A 108 7.40 -8.17 9.11
N GLY A 109 7.58 -8.63 7.87
CA GLY A 109 7.07 -9.91 7.38
C GLY A 109 6.80 -9.87 5.88
N PRO A 110 6.08 -10.88 5.34
CA PRO A 110 5.89 -11.00 3.90
C PRO A 110 4.86 -10.03 3.30
N THR A 111 4.00 -9.41 4.10
CA THR A 111 2.84 -8.65 3.60
C THR A 111 2.75 -7.24 4.18
N GLY A 112 1.99 -6.36 3.50
CA GLY A 112 1.72 -5.00 3.96
C GLY A 112 1.02 -4.96 5.32
N THR A 113 0.10 -5.89 5.56
CA THR A 113 -0.58 -5.98 6.86
C THR A 113 0.40 -6.25 8.02
N ASN A 114 1.50 -7.00 7.79
CA ASN A 114 2.54 -7.18 8.82
C ASN A 114 3.23 -5.86 9.17
N ALA A 115 3.50 -5.01 8.17
CA ALA A 115 4.07 -3.69 8.40
C ALA A 115 3.09 -2.77 9.15
N VAL A 116 1.82 -2.75 8.75
CA VAL A 116 0.76 -1.98 9.43
C VAL A 116 0.63 -2.41 10.90
N GLU A 117 0.50 -3.71 11.17
CA GLU A 117 0.39 -4.27 12.54
C GLU A 117 1.60 -3.90 13.40
N SER A 118 2.81 -3.89 12.80
CA SER A 118 4.03 -3.48 13.50
C SER A 118 3.97 -2.02 13.92
N LEU A 119 3.60 -1.12 13.00
CA LEU A 119 3.52 0.31 13.29
C LEU A 119 2.36 0.65 14.22
N LEU A 120 1.23 -0.05 14.10
CA LEU A 120 0.10 0.08 15.03
C LEU A 120 0.54 -0.21 16.48
N LYS A 121 1.26 -1.32 16.67
CA LYS A 121 1.80 -1.72 17.97
C LYS A 121 2.88 -0.74 18.45
N LEU A 122 3.77 -0.29 17.56
CA LEU A 122 4.84 0.64 17.90
C LEU A 122 4.28 2.02 18.28
N ALA A 123 3.33 2.55 17.55
CA ALA A 123 2.71 3.85 17.83
C ALA A 123 2.09 3.89 19.24
N ARG A 124 1.33 2.83 19.59
CA ARG A 124 0.76 2.67 20.94
C ARG A 124 1.83 2.62 22.01
N LYS A 125 2.93 1.89 21.75
CA LYS A 125 4.07 1.77 22.67
C LYS A 125 4.79 3.11 22.89
N VAL A 126 5.05 3.86 21.80
CA VAL A 126 5.75 5.15 21.83
C VAL A 126 4.93 6.19 22.59
N LYS A 127 3.64 6.30 22.30
CA LYS A 127 2.77 7.32 22.89
C LYS A 127 2.09 6.90 24.19
N LYS A 128 2.16 5.60 24.54
CA LYS A 128 1.45 5.03 25.72
C LYS A 128 -0.05 5.36 25.69
N ARG A 129 -0.64 5.36 24.53
CA ARG A 129 -2.07 5.60 24.24
C ARG A 129 -2.56 4.47 23.36
N GLU A 130 -3.78 3.99 23.60
CA GLU A 130 -4.35 2.86 22.87
C GLU A 130 -5.12 3.29 21.63
N MET A 131 -5.79 4.46 21.69
CA MET A 131 -6.59 4.97 20.59
C MET A 131 -5.74 5.27 19.37
N ILE A 132 -6.25 4.90 18.20
CA ILE A 132 -5.73 5.22 16.88
C ILE A 132 -6.86 5.87 16.09
N TRP A 133 -6.51 6.86 15.27
CA TRP A 133 -7.43 7.38 14.28
C TRP A 133 -7.04 6.91 12.89
N ALA A 134 -8.06 6.55 12.08
CA ALA A 134 -7.91 6.21 10.66
C ALA A 134 -9.01 6.94 9.87
N TYR A 135 -8.92 6.97 8.56
CA TYR A 135 -9.92 7.65 7.75
C TYR A 135 -11.04 6.71 7.30
N MET A 136 -12.26 7.23 7.15
CA MET A 136 -13.30 6.56 6.39
C MET A 136 -12.80 6.31 4.96
N GLY A 137 -13.18 5.21 4.34
CA GLY A 137 -12.73 4.82 2.99
C GLY A 137 -11.34 4.20 2.94
N CYS A 138 -10.64 4.00 4.06
CA CYS A 138 -9.30 3.41 4.08
C CYS A 138 -9.27 1.89 4.04
N PHE A 139 -8.17 1.34 3.54
CA PHE A 139 -7.83 -0.07 3.59
C PHE A 139 -6.39 -0.28 4.04
N HIS A 140 -6.20 -0.94 5.18
CA HIS A 140 -4.88 -1.17 5.80
C HIS A 140 -4.53 -2.65 5.97
N GLY A 141 -5.36 -3.55 5.47
CA GLY A 141 -5.15 -4.99 5.54
C GLY A 141 -6.28 -5.75 6.22
N MET A 142 -6.11 -7.08 6.32
CA MET A 142 -7.17 -8.03 6.69
C MET A 142 -6.90 -8.81 7.98
N THR A 143 -5.74 -8.67 8.62
CA THR A 143 -5.49 -9.22 9.96
C THR A 143 -6.17 -8.36 11.03
N LEU A 144 -6.43 -8.89 12.23
CA LEU A 144 -7.31 -8.25 13.21
C LEU A 144 -6.94 -6.81 13.58
N GLY A 145 -5.65 -6.50 13.77
CA GLY A 145 -5.21 -5.13 14.04
C GLY A 145 -5.36 -4.23 12.80
N SER A 146 -4.96 -4.70 11.62
CA SER A 146 -5.13 -3.96 10.37
C SER A 146 -6.59 -3.75 10.01
N ILE A 147 -7.45 -4.77 10.23
CA ILE A 147 -8.88 -4.66 9.92
C ILE A 147 -9.61 -3.72 10.88
N SER A 148 -9.05 -3.48 12.08
CA SER A 148 -9.59 -2.44 12.96
C SER A 148 -9.44 -1.05 12.37
N LEU A 149 -8.35 -0.82 11.60
CA LEU A 149 -8.10 0.41 10.85
C LEU A 149 -8.89 0.46 9.54
N THR A 150 -9.04 -0.66 8.83
CA THR A 150 -9.80 -0.76 7.58
C THR A 150 -11.27 -0.41 7.82
N SER A 151 -11.85 0.43 6.96
CA SER A 151 -13.21 0.94 7.15
C SER A 151 -14.29 0.16 6.39
N ASP A 152 -13.90 -0.69 5.41
CA ASP A 152 -14.83 -1.47 4.60
C ASP A 152 -15.68 -2.43 5.43
N ALA A 153 -16.99 -2.30 5.36
CA ALA A 153 -17.93 -3.07 6.17
C ALA A 153 -17.88 -4.57 5.89
N ALA A 154 -17.72 -4.98 4.62
CA ALA A 154 -17.65 -6.38 4.24
C ALA A 154 -16.39 -7.04 4.79
N SER A 155 -15.24 -6.36 4.72
CA SER A 155 -13.98 -6.81 5.30
C SER A 155 -14.07 -6.95 6.82
N ARG A 156 -14.75 -6.03 7.50
CA ARG A 156 -14.90 -5.99 8.96
C ARG A 156 -15.88 -7.04 9.50
N ALA A 157 -16.91 -7.40 8.72
CA ALA A 157 -18.00 -8.28 9.16
C ALA A 157 -17.52 -9.66 9.65
N GLY A 158 -16.42 -10.18 9.10
CA GLY A 158 -15.85 -11.48 9.46
C GLY A 158 -14.87 -11.48 10.64
N ALA A 159 -14.63 -10.34 11.30
CA ALA A 159 -13.63 -10.24 12.38
C ALA A 159 -13.92 -11.16 13.57
N GLY A 160 -15.18 -11.34 13.94
CA GLY A 160 -15.61 -12.22 15.05
C GLY A 160 -15.21 -11.77 16.46
N VAL A 161 -14.56 -10.60 16.56
CA VAL A 161 -14.10 -9.96 17.80
C VAL A 161 -14.35 -8.46 17.75
N GLY A 162 -14.32 -7.76 18.88
CA GLY A 162 -14.36 -6.30 18.91
C GLY A 162 -13.19 -5.69 18.14
N LEU A 163 -13.47 -4.65 17.37
CA LEU A 163 -12.47 -3.86 16.63
C LEU A 163 -12.34 -2.50 17.30
N ASP A 164 -11.94 -2.54 18.58
CA ASP A 164 -11.93 -1.41 19.49
C ASP A 164 -10.64 -0.57 19.34
N ASN A 165 -10.63 0.58 20.02
CA ASN A 165 -9.51 1.53 20.07
C ASN A 165 -9.13 2.09 18.69
N VAL A 166 -10.10 2.18 17.78
CA VAL A 166 -9.94 2.89 16.49
C VAL A 166 -11.16 3.78 16.24
N TYR A 167 -10.89 5.05 15.95
CA TYR A 167 -11.89 6.02 15.54
C TYR A 167 -11.70 6.37 14.06
N HIS A 168 -12.76 6.26 13.25
CA HIS A 168 -12.71 6.58 11.83
C HIS A 168 -13.12 8.03 11.59
N ILE A 169 -12.16 8.83 11.14
CA ILE A 169 -12.32 10.25 10.83
C ILE A 169 -13.03 10.40 9.49
N PRO A 170 -13.98 11.36 9.34
CA PRO A 170 -14.54 11.71 8.06
C PRO A 170 -13.46 12.07 7.05
N ALA A 171 -13.46 11.44 5.86
CA ALA A 171 -12.54 11.81 4.81
C ALA A 171 -13.03 13.09 4.10
N PRO A 172 -12.15 14.08 3.80
CA PRO A 172 -12.54 15.36 3.22
C PRO A 172 -13.36 15.26 1.95
N TYR A 173 -13.08 14.27 1.10
CA TYR A 173 -13.82 14.06 -0.15
C TYR A 173 -15.25 13.53 0.06
N MET A 174 -15.52 12.84 1.19
CA MET A 174 -16.86 12.36 1.54
C MET A 174 -17.73 13.49 2.15
N PHE A 175 -17.09 14.45 2.79
CA PHE A 175 -17.75 15.53 3.49
C PHE A 175 -17.08 16.87 3.12
N PRO A 176 -17.26 17.36 1.88
CA PRO A 176 -16.55 18.53 1.38
C PRO A 176 -16.84 19.83 2.14
N GLU A 177 -18.00 19.92 2.79
CA GLU A 177 -18.38 21.08 3.61
C GLU A 177 -17.78 21.03 5.03
N LEU A 178 -17.15 19.91 5.41
CA LEU A 178 -16.58 19.73 6.74
C LEU A 178 -15.07 20.05 6.70
N ASP A 179 -14.65 21.04 7.44
CA ASP A 179 -13.24 21.22 7.78
C ASP A 179 -12.81 20.11 8.76
N THR A 180 -12.28 19.02 8.20
CA THR A 180 -11.90 17.83 8.98
C THR A 180 -10.78 18.13 9.98
N ILE A 181 -9.84 19.02 9.67
CA ILE A 181 -8.78 19.40 10.61
C ILE A 181 -9.37 20.14 11.82
N LYS A 182 -10.27 21.08 11.58
CA LYS A 182 -10.97 21.77 12.65
C LYS A 182 -11.86 20.83 13.45
N PHE A 183 -12.54 19.91 12.77
CA PHE A 183 -13.35 18.87 13.42
C PHE A 183 -12.50 18.02 14.37
N MET A 184 -11.36 17.52 13.92
CA MET A 184 -10.43 16.74 14.76
C MET A 184 -9.93 17.58 15.96
N GLN A 185 -9.63 18.87 15.75
CA GLN A 185 -9.20 19.74 16.84
C GLN A 185 -10.33 19.92 17.87
N THR A 186 -11.56 20.10 17.41
CA THR A 186 -12.73 20.21 18.32
C THR A 186 -12.90 18.94 19.17
N LEU A 187 -12.70 17.76 18.58
CA LEU A 187 -12.76 16.50 19.34
C LEU A 187 -11.71 16.41 20.45
N LEU A 188 -10.53 17.01 20.24
CA LEU A 188 -9.45 17.01 21.24
C LEU A 188 -9.60 18.12 22.30
N ASP A 189 -10.23 19.22 21.95
CA ASP A 189 -10.37 20.39 22.82
C ASP A 189 -11.62 20.31 23.70
N ASP A 190 -12.60 19.47 23.35
CA ASP A 190 -13.86 19.32 24.07
C ASP A 190 -13.85 18.10 24.99
N ASP A 191 -13.87 18.34 26.30
CA ASP A 191 -13.91 17.32 27.34
C ASP A 191 -15.14 16.39 27.26
N HIS A 192 -16.18 16.80 26.53
CA HIS A 192 -17.42 16.06 26.34
C HIS A 192 -17.51 15.38 24.97
N SER A 193 -16.45 15.39 24.17
CA SER A 193 -16.44 14.74 22.84
C SER A 193 -16.58 13.22 22.92
N GLY A 194 -16.19 12.61 24.04
CA GLY A 194 -16.17 11.15 24.22
C GLY A 194 -15.11 10.44 23.35
N VAL A 195 -14.22 11.19 22.71
CA VAL A 195 -13.18 10.66 21.80
C VAL A 195 -11.81 10.85 22.42
N GLU A 196 -11.10 9.75 22.66
CA GLU A 196 -9.77 9.78 23.24
C GLU A 196 -8.73 10.30 22.25
N LYS A 197 -7.73 11.06 22.76
CA LYS A 197 -6.57 11.50 21.99
C LYS A 197 -5.80 10.29 21.48
N PRO A 198 -5.58 10.18 20.15
CA PRO A 198 -4.92 9.02 19.59
C PRO A 198 -3.39 9.01 19.81
N ALA A 199 -2.80 7.83 19.74
CA ALA A 199 -1.37 7.64 19.62
C ALA A 199 -0.87 8.05 18.23
N ALA A 200 -1.66 7.73 17.19
CA ALA A 200 -1.33 7.99 15.80
C ALA A 200 -2.59 8.19 14.95
N ILE A 201 -2.39 8.86 13.81
CA ILE A 201 -3.34 8.89 12.70
C ILE A 201 -2.73 8.12 11.55
N PHE A 202 -3.44 7.08 11.07
CA PHE A 202 -3.09 6.31 9.87
C PHE A 202 -3.79 6.91 8.65
N ILE A 203 -3.03 7.11 7.57
CA ILE A 203 -3.53 7.67 6.32
C ILE A 203 -2.85 7.02 5.12
N GLU A 204 -3.64 6.68 4.09
CA GLU A 204 -3.17 6.52 2.72
C GLU A 204 -3.22 7.89 2.06
N THR A 205 -2.13 8.40 1.48
CA THR A 205 -2.18 9.71 0.78
C THR A 205 -3.07 9.67 -0.46
N VAL A 206 -3.29 8.48 -0.98
CA VAL A 206 -4.31 8.15 -1.98
C VAL A 206 -4.98 6.86 -1.52
N GLN A 207 -6.24 6.92 -1.19
CA GLN A 207 -7.02 5.73 -0.82
C GLN A 207 -7.36 4.93 -2.08
N ALA A 208 -6.53 3.95 -2.39
CA ALA A 208 -6.63 3.22 -3.64
C ALA A 208 -7.84 2.27 -3.67
N ASP A 209 -7.97 1.40 -2.68
CA ASP A 209 -9.09 0.45 -2.55
C ASP A 209 -10.43 1.18 -2.31
N GLY A 210 -10.40 2.28 -1.58
CA GLY A 210 -11.56 3.15 -1.31
C GLY A 210 -12.06 3.94 -2.52
N GLY A 211 -11.51 3.77 -3.73
CA GLY A 211 -11.98 4.39 -4.96
C GLY A 211 -11.03 5.43 -5.57
N VAL A 212 -9.75 5.29 -5.35
CA VAL A 212 -8.68 6.17 -5.86
C VAL A 212 -8.89 7.64 -5.44
N ASN A 213 -9.13 7.86 -4.16
CA ASN A 213 -9.35 9.19 -3.62
C ASN A 213 -8.03 9.84 -3.22
N VAL A 214 -7.64 10.90 -3.92
CA VAL A 214 -6.38 11.62 -3.74
C VAL A 214 -6.57 12.74 -2.72
N PHE A 215 -5.90 12.66 -1.57
CA PHE A 215 -5.87 13.78 -0.61
C PHE A 215 -5.07 14.95 -1.17
N SER A 216 -5.54 16.18 -0.99
CA SER A 216 -4.83 17.37 -1.47
C SER A 216 -3.50 17.59 -0.74
N VAL A 217 -2.59 18.30 -1.39
CA VAL A 217 -1.30 18.68 -0.81
C VAL A 217 -1.51 19.55 0.44
N GLU A 218 -2.46 20.46 0.37
CA GLU A 218 -2.83 21.39 1.44
C GLU A 218 -3.33 20.62 2.66
N TYR A 219 -4.21 19.63 2.43
CA TYR A 219 -4.72 18.79 3.50
C TYR A 219 -3.62 17.97 4.17
N LEU A 220 -2.72 17.36 3.41
CA LEU A 220 -1.62 16.56 3.95
C LEU A 220 -0.66 17.42 4.80
N LYS A 221 -0.39 18.67 4.39
CA LYS A 221 0.38 19.64 5.18
C LYS A 221 -0.34 20.01 6.47
N ALA A 222 -1.61 20.36 6.37
CA ALA A 222 -2.42 20.70 7.54
C ALA A 222 -2.54 19.54 8.53
N LEU A 223 -2.64 18.29 8.03
CA LEU A 223 -2.63 17.10 8.87
C LEU A 223 -1.27 16.91 9.57
N ARG A 224 -0.15 17.16 8.88
CA ARG A 224 1.17 17.09 9.51
C ARG A 224 1.30 18.12 10.65
N GLU A 225 0.90 19.35 10.40
CA GLU A 225 0.89 20.43 11.40
C GLU A 225 -0.03 20.10 12.59
N PHE A 226 -1.21 19.54 12.30
CA PHE A 226 -2.14 19.08 13.33
C PHE A 226 -1.52 18.00 14.23
N CYS A 227 -0.84 17.01 13.63
CA CYS A 227 -0.18 15.93 14.35
C CYS A 227 0.96 16.47 15.23
N ASP A 228 1.78 17.38 14.70
CA ASP A 228 2.89 18.00 15.43
C ASP A 228 2.38 18.82 16.64
N LYS A 229 1.39 19.66 16.41
CA LYS A 229 0.78 20.50 17.45
C LYS A 229 0.18 19.67 18.60
N ASN A 230 -0.39 18.52 18.26
CA ASN A 230 -1.14 17.72 19.21
C ASN A 230 -0.37 16.50 19.76
N ASP A 231 0.94 16.37 19.51
CA ASP A 231 1.74 15.22 19.96
C ASP A 231 1.12 13.89 19.51
N ILE A 232 0.71 13.78 18.24
CA ILE A 232 0.15 12.60 17.60
C ILE A 232 1.10 12.15 16.50
N LEU A 233 1.36 10.83 16.37
CA LEU A 233 2.19 10.32 15.29
C LEU A 233 1.40 10.31 13.98
N MET A 234 2.02 10.78 12.89
CA MET A 234 1.49 10.61 11.55
C MET A 234 2.07 9.34 10.94
N VAL A 235 1.23 8.38 10.59
CA VAL A 235 1.62 7.12 9.95
C VAL A 235 1.05 7.10 8.54
N VAL A 236 1.92 7.06 7.53
CA VAL A 236 1.51 6.95 6.13
C VAL A 236 1.57 5.49 5.69
N ASP A 237 0.45 4.98 5.19
CA ASP A 237 0.41 3.68 4.53
C ASP A 237 0.74 3.85 3.05
N ASP A 238 1.97 3.53 2.70
CA ASP A 238 2.50 3.65 1.33
C ASP A 238 2.60 2.27 0.62
N VAL A 239 1.90 1.27 1.14
CA VAL A 239 1.91 -0.11 0.63
C VAL A 239 1.51 -0.19 -0.84
N GLN A 240 0.47 0.53 -1.24
CA GLN A 240 -0.05 0.46 -2.61
C GLN A 240 0.41 1.61 -3.50
N VAL A 241 0.67 2.75 -2.92
CA VAL A 241 0.89 4.00 -3.65
C VAL A 241 2.35 4.46 -3.67
N GLY A 242 3.21 3.79 -2.91
CA GLY A 242 4.66 3.98 -2.94
C GLY A 242 5.34 3.36 -4.16
N CYS A 243 6.66 3.33 -4.14
CA CYS A 243 7.52 2.81 -5.20
C CYS A 243 7.20 3.41 -6.57
N ALA A 244 7.10 4.74 -6.63
CA ALA A 244 6.86 5.54 -7.82
C ALA A 244 5.46 5.42 -8.47
N ARG A 245 4.49 4.70 -7.86
CA ARG A 245 3.14 4.57 -8.41
C ARG A 245 2.45 5.91 -8.65
N THR A 246 2.65 6.88 -7.76
CA THR A 246 2.07 8.24 -7.82
C THR A 246 2.98 9.27 -8.49
N GLY A 247 4.14 8.85 -9.01
CA GLY A 247 5.10 9.73 -9.67
C GLY A 247 6.27 10.21 -8.78
N THR A 248 6.23 9.94 -7.48
CA THR A 248 7.35 10.09 -6.55
C THR A 248 7.59 8.75 -5.85
N PHE A 249 8.80 8.50 -5.36
CA PHE A 249 9.10 7.22 -4.71
C PHE A 249 8.17 6.97 -3.53
N PHE A 250 8.07 7.93 -2.62
CA PHE A 250 7.08 7.93 -1.55
C PHE A 250 5.92 8.85 -1.92
N SER A 251 4.69 8.41 -1.70
CA SER A 251 3.51 9.18 -2.08
C SER A 251 3.40 10.52 -1.34
N PHE A 252 3.98 10.63 -0.14
CA PHE A 252 3.95 11.82 0.69
C PHE A 252 4.93 12.92 0.24
N GLU A 253 5.92 12.60 -0.62
CA GLU A 253 6.90 13.58 -1.12
C GLU A 253 6.23 14.72 -1.88
N ARG A 254 5.12 14.47 -2.59
CA ARG A 254 4.37 15.50 -3.31
C ARG A 254 3.86 16.63 -2.41
N ALA A 255 3.66 16.35 -1.13
CA ALA A 255 3.25 17.35 -0.14
C ALA A 255 4.45 17.97 0.62
N GLY A 256 5.66 17.47 0.40
CA GLY A 256 6.87 17.93 1.10
C GLY A 256 6.84 17.63 2.61
N ILE A 257 6.03 16.67 3.05
CA ILE A 257 5.93 16.28 4.46
C ILE A 257 6.84 15.09 4.77
N LYS A 258 7.18 14.94 6.05
CA LYS A 258 7.89 13.78 6.59
C LYS A 258 7.03 13.14 7.67
N PRO A 259 6.42 11.98 7.42
CA PRO A 259 5.64 11.29 8.44
C PRO A 259 6.53 10.80 9.59
N ASP A 260 5.96 10.45 10.72
CA ASP A 260 6.72 9.85 11.82
C ASP A 260 7.05 8.40 11.53
N MET A 261 6.13 7.72 10.86
CA MET A 261 6.25 6.33 10.44
C MET A 261 5.57 6.13 9.08
N PHE A 262 6.00 5.12 8.32
CA PHE A 262 5.31 4.71 7.11
C PHE A 262 5.55 3.23 6.78
N THR A 263 4.69 2.67 5.94
CA THR A 263 4.80 1.27 5.51
C THR A 263 5.17 1.18 4.03
N LEU A 264 5.89 0.13 3.65
CA LEU A 264 6.09 -0.28 2.26
C LEU A 264 5.81 -1.77 2.12
N SER A 265 5.24 -2.17 1.00
CA SER A 265 5.11 -3.57 0.60
C SER A 265 4.90 -3.65 -0.91
N LYS A 266 4.28 -4.73 -1.41
CA LYS A 266 3.98 -4.87 -2.84
C LYS A 266 5.21 -4.65 -3.71
N SER A 267 5.28 -3.55 -4.46
CA SER A 267 6.36 -3.29 -5.42
C SER A 267 7.75 -3.12 -4.82
N ILE A 268 7.90 -2.87 -3.51
CA ILE A 268 9.22 -2.87 -2.88
C ILE A 268 9.92 -4.23 -2.96
N GLY A 269 9.16 -5.32 -3.08
CA GLY A 269 9.70 -6.66 -3.29
C GLY A 269 10.37 -6.89 -4.65
N GLY A 270 10.35 -5.91 -5.53
CA GLY A 270 11.05 -5.91 -6.82
C GLY A 270 10.42 -6.83 -7.86
N TYR A 271 10.82 -8.08 -7.88
CA TYR A 271 10.18 -9.17 -8.63
C TYR A 271 9.10 -9.75 -7.74
N PRO A 272 7.84 -9.50 -7.90
CA PRO A 272 6.78 -9.48 -6.87
C PRO A 272 6.92 -10.53 -5.75
N PHE A 273 8.09 -10.51 -5.09
CA PHE A 273 8.33 -11.33 -3.91
C PHE A 273 7.75 -10.65 -2.68
N PRO A 274 7.27 -11.44 -1.72
CA PRO A 274 6.67 -10.91 -0.50
C PRO A 274 7.70 -10.15 0.35
N MET A 275 7.44 -8.87 0.65
CA MET A 275 8.20 -8.04 1.58
C MET A 275 7.31 -6.96 2.18
N GLY A 276 7.33 -6.81 3.49
CA GLY A 276 6.71 -5.71 4.22
C GLY A 276 7.76 -4.99 5.06
N LEU A 277 7.89 -3.69 4.88
CA LEU A 277 8.79 -2.82 5.62
C LEU A 277 7.97 -1.85 6.47
N ALA A 278 8.29 -1.79 7.76
CA ALA A 278 7.83 -0.76 8.67
C ALA A 278 8.98 0.22 8.90
N MET A 279 8.74 1.47 8.56
CA MET A 279 9.72 2.55 8.61
C MET A 279 9.32 3.53 9.72
N PHE A 280 10.26 3.94 10.55
CA PHE A 280 10.00 4.88 11.65
C PHE A 280 11.25 5.69 11.99
N LYS A 281 11.05 6.91 12.47
CA LYS A 281 12.17 7.76 12.90
C LYS A 281 12.98 7.09 14.01
N PRO A 282 14.31 7.28 14.06
CA PRO A 282 15.18 6.58 15.00
C PRO A 282 14.77 6.73 16.48
N GLU A 283 14.24 7.88 16.87
CA GLU A 283 13.79 8.15 18.24
C GLU A 283 12.59 7.29 18.69
N TYR A 284 11.90 6.66 17.74
CA TYR A 284 10.75 5.77 18.02
C TYR A 284 11.14 4.29 18.09
N ASP A 285 12.41 3.95 17.91
CA ASP A 285 12.89 2.57 18.03
C ASP A 285 12.92 2.12 19.49
N LEU A 286 11.76 1.91 20.06
CA LEU A 286 11.59 1.44 21.44
C LEU A 286 11.41 -0.08 21.54
N TRP A 287 11.63 -0.80 20.44
CA TRP A 287 11.56 -2.25 20.44
C TRP A 287 12.65 -2.90 21.29
N LYS A 288 12.27 -3.92 22.04
CA LYS A 288 13.25 -4.83 22.67
C LYS A 288 13.51 -6.01 21.74
N PRO A 289 14.69 -6.63 21.81
CA PRO A 289 14.99 -7.84 21.03
C PRO A 289 13.90 -8.91 21.18
N GLY A 290 13.37 -9.40 20.05
CA GLY A 290 12.31 -10.42 20.01
C GLY A 290 10.88 -9.94 20.31
N GLU A 291 10.66 -8.68 20.65
CA GLU A 291 9.34 -8.18 21.05
C GLU A 291 8.32 -8.15 19.89
N HIS A 292 8.79 -8.08 18.66
CA HIS A 292 7.98 -8.28 17.47
C HIS A 292 8.78 -9.08 16.44
N SER A 293 8.36 -10.30 16.16
CA SER A 293 9.08 -11.24 15.31
C SER A 293 8.14 -11.96 14.33
N GLY A 294 8.69 -12.47 13.25
CA GLY A 294 7.99 -13.27 12.25
C GLY A 294 8.97 -14.12 11.45
N THR A 295 8.65 -15.41 11.26
CA THR A 295 9.54 -16.38 10.60
C THR A 295 9.97 -15.94 9.21
N PHE A 296 9.06 -15.41 8.39
CA PHE A 296 9.33 -15.06 7.00
C PHE A 296 9.73 -13.58 6.76
N ARG A 297 10.27 -12.91 7.76
CA ARG A 297 10.80 -11.55 7.60
C ARG A 297 12.20 -11.49 6.99
N GLY A 298 12.84 -12.63 6.75
CA GLY A 298 14.21 -12.73 6.22
C GLY A 298 14.32 -13.58 4.96
N ILE A 299 13.41 -13.43 4.01
CA ILE A 299 13.47 -14.09 2.70
C ILE A 299 14.49 -13.37 1.82
N GLN A 300 15.59 -14.08 1.48
CA GLN A 300 16.72 -13.46 0.79
C GLN A 300 16.41 -13.13 -0.67
N LEU A 301 15.60 -13.94 -1.36
CA LEU A 301 15.13 -13.62 -2.71
C LEU A 301 14.40 -12.28 -2.78
N SER A 302 13.64 -11.96 -1.73
CA SER A 302 12.98 -10.65 -1.64
C SER A 302 14.00 -9.51 -1.49
N MET A 303 15.11 -9.71 -0.76
CA MET A 303 16.17 -8.70 -0.62
C MET A 303 16.90 -8.45 -1.95
N VAL A 304 17.28 -9.53 -2.63
CA VAL A 304 17.94 -9.48 -3.95
C VAL A 304 17.05 -8.81 -4.98
N ALA A 305 15.79 -9.23 -5.06
CA ALA A 305 14.83 -8.68 -6.02
C ALA A 305 14.47 -7.22 -5.72
N ALA A 306 14.33 -6.86 -4.44
CA ALA A 306 14.06 -5.49 -4.02
C ALA A 306 15.19 -4.55 -4.42
N LYS A 307 16.46 -4.91 -4.14
CA LYS A 307 17.62 -4.14 -4.57
C LYS A 307 17.64 -3.98 -6.09
N ALA A 308 17.49 -5.06 -6.83
CA ALA A 308 17.46 -5.02 -8.30
C ALA A 308 16.29 -4.20 -8.86
N GLY A 309 15.12 -4.25 -8.20
CA GLY A 309 13.98 -3.39 -8.55
C GLY A 309 14.27 -1.91 -8.36
N LEU A 310 14.94 -1.55 -7.27
CA LEU A 310 15.38 -0.17 -7.00
C LEU A 310 16.43 0.31 -7.99
N GLU A 311 17.43 -0.54 -8.32
CA GLU A 311 18.42 -0.26 -9.38
C GLU A 311 17.71 0.01 -10.70
N PHE A 312 16.84 -0.90 -11.13
CA PHE A 312 16.06 -0.75 -12.37
C PHE A 312 15.24 0.54 -12.37
N MET A 313 14.62 0.88 -11.25
CA MET A 313 13.80 2.09 -11.13
C MET A 313 14.63 3.37 -11.31
N LEU A 314 15.81 3.44 -10.69
CA LEU A 314 16.70 4.60 -10.80
C LEU A 314 17.29 4.71 -12.20
N ASP A 315 17.82 3.62 -12.76
CA ASP A 315 18.45 3.58 -14.08
C ASP A 315 17.47 3.94 -15.22
N ASN A 316 16.20 3.63 -15.04
CA ASN A 316 15.14 3.92 -16.02
C ASN A 316 14.30 5.15 -15.69
N ASN A 317 14.67 5.91 -14.64
CA ASN A 317 13.97 7.13 -14.21
C ASN A 317 12.46 6.94 -14.10
N ILE A 318 12.03 5.86 -13.43
CA ILE A 318 10.62 5.41 -13.38
C ILE A 318 9.70 6.47 -12.76
N GLU A 319 10.18 7.29 -11.81
CA GLU A 319 9.39 8.39 -11.24
C GLU A 319 8.97 9.40 -12.32
N ALA A 320 9.91 9.83 -13.17
CA ALA A 320 9.60 10.76 -14.26
C ALA A 320 8.73 10.11 -15.35
N GLU A 321 8.97 8.84 -15.68
CA GLU A 321 8.15 8.10 -16.62
C GLU A 321 6.72 7.90 -16.11
N THR A 322 6.54 7.67 -14.82
CA THR A 322 5.22 7.57 -14.20
C THR A 322 4.46 8.90 -14.30
N LYS A 323 5.13 10.02 -14.01
CA LYS A 323 4.53 11.36 -14.18
C LYS A 323 4.12 11.59 -15.63
N ARG A 324 5.05 11.39 -16.56
CA ARG A 324 4.79 11.59 -18.02
C ARG A 324 3.64 10.74 -18.54
N LYS A 325 3.62 9.45 -18.18
CA LYS A 325 2.55 8.53 -18.59
C LYS A 325 1.23 8.86 -17.88
N GLY A 326 1.29 9.30 -16.63
CA GLY A 326 0.14 9.76 -15.87
C GLY A 326 -0.57 10.93 -16.54
N GLU A 327 0.18 11.90 -17.09
CA GLU A 327 -0.39 13.00 -17.87
C GLU A 327 -1.11 12.52 -19.13
N ILE A 328 -0.54 11.53 -19.84
CA ILE A 328 -1.20 10.93 -21.02
C ILE A 328 -2.55 10.29 -20.61
N VAL A 329 -2.58 9.58 -19.48
CA VAL A 329 -3.82 8.98 -18.98
C VAL A 329 -4.83 10.06 -18.59
N ARG A 330 -4.39 11.10 -17.86
CA ARG A 330 -5.24 12.22 -17.45
C ARG A 330 -5.89 12.89 -18.67
N GLU A 331 -5.06 13.29 -19.65
CA GLU A 331 -5.55 13.95 -20.87
C GLU A 331 -6.54 13.06 -21.66
N TYR A 332 -6.27 11.75 -21.70
CA TYR A 332 -7.17 10.81 -22.36
C TYR A 332 -8.52 10.72 -21.65
N LEU A 333 -8.52 10.62 -20.33
CA LEU A 333 -9.73 10.52 -19.51
C LEU A 333 -10.55 11.82 -19.61
N GLU A 334 -9.91 12.98 -19.43
CA GLU A 334 -10.54 14.28 -19.56
C GLU A 334 -11.21 14.49 -20.94
N LYS A 335 -10.54 14.04 -22.00
CA LYS A 335 -11.04 14.23 -23.36
C LYS A 335 -12.11 13.23 -23.79
N ASN A 336 -12.02 12.00 -23.34
CA ASN A 336 -12.80 10.89 -23.93
C ASN A 336 -13.78 10.23 -22.96
N ILE A 337 -13.63 10.46 -21.66
CA ILE A 337 -14.38 9.76 -20.62
C ILE A 337 -15.17 10.73 -19.75
N ASP A 338 -14.56 11.86 -19.35
CA ASP A 338 -15.27 12.88 -18.59
C ASP A 338 -16.41 13.49 -19.44
N GLY A 339 -17.59 13.56 -18.82
CA GLY A 339 -18.80 14.02 -19.52
C GLY A 339 -19.63 12.91 -20.15
N ASP A 340 -19.18 11.64 -20.15
CA ASP A 340 -20.06 10.51 -20.46
C ASP A 340 -21.14 10.41 -19.38
N PRO A 341 -22.44 10.29 -19.74
CA PRO A 341 -23.54 10.28 -18.77
C PRO A 341 -23.51 9.09 -17.81
N ASN A 342 -22.73 8.05 -18.12
CA ASN A 342 -22.54 6.89 -17.25
C ASN A 342 -21.31 7.03 -16.32
N VAL A 343 -20.53 8.09 -16.45
CA VAL A 343 -19.35 8.36 -15.64
C VAL A 343 -19.68 9.45 -14.62
N ILE A 344 -19.50 9.13 -13.34
CA ILE A 344 -19.71 10.07 -12.23
C ILE A 344 -18.47 10.93 -12.04
N ALA A 345 -17.29 10.30 -12.05
CA ALA A 345 -16.01 10.98 -11.85
C ALA A 345 -14.83 10.16 -12.36
N THR A 346 -13.76 10.85 -12.77
CA THR A 346 -12.44 10.27 -12.93
C THR A 346 -11.50 10.86 -11.89
N ARG A 347 -10.66 10.02 -11.28
CA ARG A 347 -9.74 10.43 -10.22
C ARG A 347 -8.43 9.68 -10.36
N GLY A 348 -7.32 10.34 -10.05
CA GLY A 348 -6.05 9.64 -10.04
C GLY A 348 -4.83 10.54 -9.96
N ILE A 349 -3.68 9.88 -9.87
CA ILE A 349 -2.37 10.51 -9.88
C ILE A 349 -1.31 9.50 -10.33
N GLY A 350 -0.35 9.95 -11.14
CA GLY A 350 0.65 9.06 -11.71
C GLY A 350 0.01 7.95 -12.54
N LEU A 351 0.26 6.70 -12.19
CA LEU A 351 -0.33 5.53 -12.85
C LEU A 351 -1.30 4.77 -11.92
N LEU A 352 -2.07 5.51 -11.14
CA LEU A 352 -3.18 5.00 -10.34
C LEU A 352 -4.41 5.86 -10.65
N TRP A 353 -5.38 5.27 -11.35
CA TRP A 353 -6.58 5.94 -11.82
C TRP A 353 -7.84 5.13 -11.53
N GLY A 354 -8.91 5.82 -11.20
CA GLY A 354 -10.25 5.28 -11.03
C GLY A 354 -11.25 6.00 -11.92
N VAL A 355 -12.15 5.25 -12.52
CA VAL A 355 -13.31 5.76 -13.23
C VAL A 355 -14.54 5.27 -12.48
N GLU A 356 -15.29 6.19 -11.90
CA GLU A 356 -16.53 5.89 -11.19
C GLU A 356 -17.68 5.92 -12.17
N VAL A 357 -18.39 4.80 -12.28
CA VAL A 357 -19.51 4.66 -13.22
C VAL A 357 -20.83 4.54 -12.48
N CYS A 358 -21.91 5.01 -13.12
CA CYS A 358 -23.25 4.88 -12.58
C CYS A 358 -23.69 3.40 -12.59
N LEU A 359 -24.00 2.84 -11.44
CA LEU A 359 -24.34 1.41 -11.26
C LEU A 359 -25.68 0.99 -11.89
N LEU A 360 -26.47 1.93 -12.43
CA LEU A 360 -27.83 1.63 -12.85
C LEU A 360 -27.98 0.69 -14.05
N TYR A 361 -26.93 0.46 -14.87
CA TYR A 361 -27.05 -0.30 -16.12
C TYR A 361 -25.80 -1.07 -16.59
N THR A 362 -24.73 -1.10 -15.87
CA THR A 362 -23.51 -1.82 -16.27
C THR A 362 -23.27 -3.00 -15.37
N SER A 363 -22.78 -4.10 -15.94
CA SER A 363 -22.56 -5.43 -15.35
C SER A 363 -22.50 -5.45 -13.82
N PRO A 364 -23.17 -6.42 -13.18
CA PRO A 364 -23.14 -6.54 -11.71
C PRO A 364 -21.67 -6.54 -11.25
N SER A 365 -21.34 -5.62 -10.37
CA SER A 365 -20.09 -5.70 -9.61
C SER A 365 -20.00 -7.10 -8.98
N PRO A 366 -18.83 -7.71 -8.89
CA PRO A 366 -18.67 -8.93 -8.12
C PRO A 366 -19.20 -8.83 -6.68
N ARG A 367 -19.42 -7.61 -6.20
CA ARG A 367 -20.03 -7.30 -4.89
C ARG A 367 -21.56 -7.41 -4.91
N ASP A 368 -22.21 -7.26 -6.06
CA ASP A 368 -23.68 -7.23 -6.17
C ASP A 368 -24.29 -8.64 -6.32
N GLY A 369 -23.49 -9.67 -6.48
CA GLY A 369 -23.90 -11.07 -6.56
C GLY A 369 -23.91 -11.83 -5.24
N ALA A 370 -23.72 -11.14 -4.12
CA ALA A 370 -23.69 -11.72 -2.77
C ALA A 370 -24.95 -11.33 -1.97
N THR A 371 -26.16 -11.60 -2.54
CA THR A 371 -27.41 -11.71 -1.76
C THR A 371 -27.80 -13.16 -1.59
#